data_a2131e81a7d8398ffcf1cdd2573df12e
#
_entry.id   a2131e81a7d8398ffcf1cdd2573df12e
#
_cell.length_a   1.000
_cell.length_b   1.000
_cell.length_c   1.000
_cell.angle_alpha   90.00
_cell.angle_beta   90.00
_cell.angle_gamma   90.00
#
_symmetry.space_group_name_H-M   'P 1'
#
loop_
_entity.id
_entity.type
_entity.pdbx_description
1 polymer ?
#
loop_
_entity_poly.entity_id
_entity_poly.type
_entity_poly.pdbx_seq_one_letter_code
_entity_poly.pdbx_strand_id
1 'polypeptide(L)'
;GYVYVPGIAPLDRRHAAWEDIKAANPGIEEVAQFGTLDNPIANSNANQARSVLQANSDITVMFAPYDEFAKGVKIAVDEAGLTDQIDIYSADVSTADISAMREPNSAWAATVATNPAVVGEVSVRSLAMMLAGENPGSNVVVPPTLITQAFLNENDIKNMEDLSAKMPQFAHADVSVPSWMPLPPR
;
A
#
# COMPACT_ATOMS: atom_id res chain seq x y z
N GLY A 1 14.44 5.89 4.64
CA GLY A 1 14.36 4.55 5.24
C GLY A 1 13.46 3.62 4.43
N TYR A 2 13.83 2.36 4.31
CA TYR A 2 13.09 1.39 3.54
C TYR A 2 12.78 0.13 4.36
N VAL A 3 11.50 -0.30 4.36
CA VAL A 3 11.08 -1.52 5.08
C VAL A 3 10.92 -2.66 4.09
N TYR A 4 11.71 -3.73 4.27
CA TYR A 4 11.69 -4.88 3.37
C TYR A 4 12.05 -6.18 4.08
N VAL A 5 11.35 -7.24 3.71
CA VAL A 5 11.63 -8.62 4.13
C VAL A 5 11.72 -9.49 2.87
N PRO A 6 12.88 -10.07 2.58
CA PRO A 6 13.10 -10.89 1.38
C PRO A 6 12.37 -12.24 1.44
N GLY A 7 12.09 -12.80 0.25
CA GLY A 7 11.50 -14.13 0.11
C GLY A 7 9.97 -14.14 0.13
N ILE A 8 9.32 -12.99 0.17
CA ILE A 8 7.87 -12.83 0.06
C ILE A 8 7.56 -12.23 -1.31
N ALA A 9 6.98 -13.00 -2.19
CA ALA A 9 6.82 -12.65 -3.60
C ALA A 9 6.19 -11.27 -3.88
N PRO A 10 5.16 -10.78 -3.17
CA PRO A 10 4.69 -9.40 -3.33
C PRO A 10 5.73 -8.36 -2.92
N LEU A 11 6.44 -8.57 -1.80
CA LEU A 11 7.46 -7.64 -1.32
C LEU A 11 8.69 -7.64 -2.24
N ASP A 12 9.10 -8.80 -2.75
CA ASP A 12 10.21 -8.92 -3.70
C ASP A 12 9.93 -8.17 -5.01
N ARG A 13 8.68 -8.22 -5.51
CA ARG A 13 8.25 -7.42 -6.68
C ARG A 13 8.26 -5.93 -6.40
N ARG A 14 7.80 -5.50 -5.23
CA ARG A 14 7.82 -4.09 -4.78
C ARG A 14 9.27 -3.61 -4.59
N HIS A 15 10.15 -4.49 -4.09
CA HIS A 15 11.58 -4.21 -3.95
C HIS A 15 12.25 -4.01 -5.31
N ALA A 16 11.99 -4.86 -6.29
CA ALA A 16 12.53 -4.66 -7.64
C ALA A 16 12.13 -3.30 -8.23
N ALA A 17 10.86 -2.89 -8.07
CA ALA A 17 10.41 -1.56 -8.48
C ALA A 17 11.08 -0.43 -7.68
N TRP A 18 11.36 -0.63 -6.39
CA TRP A 18 12.09 0.33 -5.57
C TRP A 18 13.53 0.53 -6.07
N GLU A 19 14.21 -0.56 -6.43
CA GLU A 19 15.56 -0.48 -7.03
C GLU A 19 15.56 0.28 -8.36
N ASP A 20 14.54 0.05 -9.22
CA ASP A 20 14.37 0.79 -10.47
C ASP A 20 14.13 2.30 -10.19
N ILE A 21 13.33 2.64 -9.19
CA ILE A 21 13.08 4.03 -8.78
C ILE A 21 14.36 4.70 -8.31
N LYS A 22 15.15 4.06 -7.46
CA LYS A 22 16.45 4.60 -6.98
C LYS A 22 17.41 4.82 -8.15
N ALA A 23 17.49 3.84 -9.05
CA ALA A 23 18.36 3.95 -10.23
C ALA A 23 17.98 5.11 -11.15
N ALA A 24 16.68 5.40 -11.29
CA ALA A 24 16.17 6.51 -12.09
C ALA A 24 16.28 7.88 -11.38
N ASN A 25 16.44 7.90 -10.07
CA ASN A 25 16.43 9.10 -9.24
C ASN A 25 17.68 9.16 -8.32
N PRO A 26 18.84 9.57 -8.83
CA PRO A 26 20.11 9.57 -8.06
C PRO A 26 20.11 10.47 -6.81
N GLY A 27 19.09 11.32 -6.64
CA GLY A 27 18.90 12.13 -5.42
C GLY A 27 18.28 11.36 -4.27
N ILE A 28 17.83 10.11 -4.47
CA ILE A 28 17.32 9.26 -3.40
C ILE A 28 18.50 8.53 -2.77
N GLU A 29 18.75 8.80 -1.50
CA GLU A 29 19.73 8.10 -0.67
C GLU A 29 19.03 7.15 0.29
N GLU A 30 19.19 5.84 0.13
CA GLU A 30 18.71 4.84 1.07
C GLU A 30 19.72 4.66 2.20
N VAL A 31 19.44 5.24 3.36
CA VAL A 31 20.36 5.23 4.52
C VAL A 31 20.09 4.05 5.46
N ALA A 32 18.93 3.41 5.37
CA ALA A 32 18.58 2.26 6.18
C ALA A 32 17.59 1.33 5.48
N GLN A 33 17.82 0.02 5.59
CA GLN A 33 16.88 -1.03 5.22
C GLN A 33 16.65 -1.95 6.41
N PHE A 34 15.38 -2.24 6.73
CA PHE A 34 14.99 -3.10 7.85
C PHE A 34 13.61 -3.71 7.60
N GLY A 35 13.16 -4.61 8.47
CA GLY A 35 11.82 -5.17 8.44
C GLY A 35 11.77 -6.56 9.05
N THR A 36 10.58 -6.95 9.50
CA THR A 36 10.31 -8.29 10.03
C THR A 36 8.84 -8.66 9.84
N LEU A 37 8.56 -9.96 9.78
CA LEU A 37 7.20 -10.53 9.82
C LEU A 37 6.86 -11.14 11.19
N ASP A 38 7.66 -10.88 12.22
CA ASP A 38 7.39 -11.34 13.58
C ASP A 38 6.12 -10.69 14.12
N ASN A 39 5.22 -11.50 14.65
CA ASN A 39 3.96 -11.03 15.20
C ASN A 39 4.11 -10.43 16.61
N PRO A 40 3.41 -9.33 16.92
CA PRO A 40 2.59 -8.49 16.05
C PRO A 40 3.44 -7.67 15.08
N ILE A 41 3.17 -7.80 13.77
CA ILE A 41 4.03 -7.25 12.69
C ILE A 41 4.27 -5.75 12.87
N ALA A 42 3.22 -4.96 13.10
CA ALA A 42 3.35 -3.51 13.29
C ALA A 42 4.27 -3.18 14.47
N ASN A 43 4.08 -3.81 15.64
CA ASN A 43 4.90 -3.53 16.82
C ASN A 43 6.36 -3.93 16.63
N SER A 44 6.61 -5.06 15.97
CA SER A 44 7.96 -5.55 15.71
C SER A 44 8.71 -4.62 14.74
N ASN A 45 8.03 -4.10 13.73
CA ASN A 45 8.60 -3.10 12.83
C ASN A 45 8.75 -1.73 13.52
N ALA A 46 7.86 -1.33 14.44
CA ALA A 46 8.03 -0.12 15.24
C ALA A 46 9.32 -0.19 16.08
N ASN A 47 9.62 -1.33 16.69
CA ASN A 47 10.86 -1.52 17.45
C ASN A 47 12.11 -1.31 16.58
N GLN A 48 12.13 -1.84 15.35
CA GLN A 48 13.24 -1.65 14.42
C GLN A 48 13.29 -0.19 13.93
N ALA A 49 12.15 0.41 13.58
CA ALA A 49 12.06 1.79 13.12
C ALA A 49 12.59 2.79 14.16
N ARG A 50 12.31 2.59 15.46
CA ARG A 50 12.89 3.42 16.54
C ARG A 50 14.41 3.43 16.50
N SER A 51 15.03 2.26 16.35
CA SER A 51 16.48 2.13 16.26
C SER A 51 17.04 2.80 15.02
N VAL A 52 16.36 2.66 13.89
CA VAL A 52 16.74 3.29 12.62
C VAL A 52 16.66 4.81 12.72
N LEU A 53 15.58 5.37 13.27
CA LEU A 53 15.39 6.81 13.45
C LEU A 53 16.43 7.41 14.42
N GLN A 54 16.79 6.68 15.46
CA GLN A 54 17.85 7.11 16.40
C GLN A 54 19.23 7.15 15.74
N ALA A 55 19.51 6.22 14.82
CA ALA A 55 20.80 6.13 14.15
C ALA A 55 20.92 7.08 12.95
N ASN A 56 19.81 7.52 12.36
CA ASN A 56 19.74 8.31 11.11
C ASN A 56 18.76 9.47 11.28
N SER A 57 19.20 10.53 11.94
CA SER A 57 18.35 11.69 12.29
C SER A 57 17.98 12.59 11.09
N ASP A 58 18.53 12.32 9.92
CA ASP A 58 18.34 13.04 8.67
C ASP A 58 17.33 12.35 7.70
N ILE A 59 16.73 11.24 8.13
CA ILE A 59 15.66 10.61 7.37
C ILE A 59 14.49 11.58 7.23
N THR A 60 14.04 11.78 5.98
CA THR A 60 12.87 12.60 5.64
C THR A 60 11.73 11.78 5.04
N VAL A 61 12.01 10.55 4.59
CA VAL A 61 11.03 9.67 3.97
C VAL A 61 11.20 8.24 4.48
N MET A 62 10.08 7.59 4.78
CA MET A 62 10.00 6.16 5.05
C MET A 62 9.12 5.48 4.01
N PHE A 63 9.71 4.57 3.23
CA PHE A 63 8.96 3.71 2.32
C PHE A 63 8.70 2.35 2.97
N ALA A 64 7.45 2.06 3.22
CA ALA A 64 6.97 0.85 3.89
C ALA A 64 5.94 0.12 3.00
N PRO A 65 6.37 -0.71 2.05
CA PRO A 65 5.51 -1.28 1.00
C PRO A 65 4.62 -2.44 1.48
N TYR A 66 4.05 -2.31 2.66
CA TYR A 66 3.01 -3.13 3.28
C TYR A 66 2.38 -2.33 4.42
N ASP A 67 1.05 -2.35 4.55
CA ASP A 67 0.32 -1.53 5.53
C ASP A 67 0.74 -1.80 6.98
N GLU A 68 0.96 -3.06 7.37
CA GLU A 68 1.45 -3.40 8.71
C GLU A 68 2.87 -2.85 8.98
N PHE A 69 3.71 -2.76 7.96
CA PHE A 69 5.00 -2.08 8.09
C PHE A 69 4.82 -0.57 8.31
N ALA A 70 3.93 0.04 7.52
CA ALA A 70 3.63 1.47 7.64
C ALA A 70 3.04 1.83 9.01
N LYS A 71 2.16 1.00 9.57
CA LYS A 71 1.67 1.16 10.95
C LYS A 71 2.82 1.16 11.95
N GLY A 72 3.76 0.22 11.80
CA GLY A 72 4.94 0.16 12.67
C GLY A 72 5.82 1.40 12.56
N VAL A 73 6.11 1.83 11.34
CA VAL A 73 6.87 3.06 11.09
C VAL A 73 6.16 4.27 11.69
N LYS A 74 4.83 4.39 11.46
CA LYS A 74 4.03 5.49 12.02
C LYS A 74 4.13 5.55 13.54
N ILE A 75 4.00 4.42 14.23
CA ILE A 75 4.17 4.36 15.69
C ILE A 75 5.52 4.96 16.11
N ALA A 76 6.61 4.57 15.45
CA ALA A 76 7.94 5.04 15.81
C ALA A 76 8.14 6.55 15.49
N VAL A 77 7.60 7.03 14.37
CA VAL A 77 7.65 8.45 13.98
C VAL A 77 6.85 9.32 14.94
N ASP A 78 5.64 8.88 15.32
CA ASP A 78 4.77 9.59 16.28
C ASP A 78 5.44 9.70 17.65
N GLU A 79 5.98 8.59 18.17
CA GLU A 79 6.67 8.56 19.47
C GLU A 79 7.93 9.42 19.49
N ALA A 80 8.62 9.53 18.36
CA ALA A 80 9.80 10.37 18.22
C ALA A 80 9.46 11.86 18.02
N GLY A 81 8.19 12.22 17.78
CA GLY A 81 7.76 13.59 17.48
C GLY A 81 8.27 14.11 16.14
N LEU A 82 8.43 13.21 15.15
CA LEU A 82 9.01 13.52 13.83
C LEU A 82 7.95 13.63 12.71
N THR A 83 6.69 13.78 13.07
CA THR A 83 5.57 13.79 12.11
C THR A 83 5.61 14.94 11.10
N ASP A 84 6.23 16.05 11.44
CA ASP A 84 6.42 17.21 10.55
C ASP A 84 7.72 17.13 9.71
N GLN A 85 8.52 16.09 9.92
CA GLN A 85 9.83 15.93 9.28
C GLN A 85 9.90 14.73 8.33
N ILE A 86 9.07 13.71 8.58
CA ILE A 86 9.11 12.43 7.87
C ILE A 86 7.77 12.16 7.21
N ASP A 87 7.80 11.92 5.91
CA ASP A 87 6.65 11.37 5.17
C ASP A 87 6.74 9.85 5.07
N ILE A 88 5.61 9.17 5.31
CA ILE A 88 5.49 7.72 5.16
C ILE A 88 4.68 7.42 3.89
N TYR A 89 5.27 6.61 3.03
CA TYR A 89 4.63 6.07 1.82
C TYR A 89 4.51 4.56 1.92
N SER A 90 3.37 4.00 1.49
CA SER A 90 3.11 2.58 1.67
C SER A 90 2.41 1.90 0.48
N ALA A 91 2.15 0.63 0.66
CA ALA A 91 1.24 -0.14 -0.18
C ALA A 91 0.21 -0.88 0.70
N ASP A 92 -0.94 -1.16 0.07
CA ASP A 92 -2.13 -1.76 0.65
C ASP A 92 -2.95 -0.76 1.49
N VAL A 93 -4.23 -1.08 1.77
CA VAL A 93 -5.12 -0.23 2.54
C VAL A 93 -6.23 -1.03 3.21
N SER A 94 -6.57 -0.65 4.43
CA SER A 94 -7.71 -1.11 5.20
C SER A 94 -8.44 0.06 5.86
N THR A 95 -9.59 -0.18 6.46
CA THR A 95 -10.29 0.85 7.25
C THR A 95 -9.43 1.38 8.41
N ALA A 96 -8.61 0.51 9.02
CA ALA A 96 -7.70 0.93 10.09
C ALA A 96 -6.59 1.85 9.57
N ASP A 97 -6.09 1.60 8.35
CA ASP A 97 -5.07 2.45 7.72
C ASP A 97 -5.63 3.81 7.33
N ILE A 98 -6.86 3.84 6.78
CA ILE A 98 -7.57 5.09 6.51
C ILE A 98 -7.68 5.92 7.80
N SER A 99 -8.05 5.30 8.92
CA SER A 99 -8.12 5.97 10.21
C SER A 99 -6.77 6.52 10.63
N ALA A 100 -5.70 5.72 10.55
CA ALA A 100 -4.34 6.11 10.91
C ALA A 100 -3.78 7.23 10.02
N MET A 101 -4.05 7.19 8.71
CA MET A 101 -3.68 8.26 7.78
C MET A 101 -4.39 9.58 8.09
N ARG A 102 -5.63 9.53 8.59
CA ARG A 102 -6.45 10.69 8.90
C ARG A 102 -6.27 11.26 10.30
N GLU A 103 -5.46 10.64 11.14
CA GLU A 103 -5.13 11.21 12.44
C GLU A 103 -4.53 12.62 12.30
N PRO A 104 -4.82 13.54 13.21
CA PRO A 104 -4.19 14.86 13.19
C PRO A 104 -2.66 14.74 13.18
N ASN A 105 -2.02 15.44 12.26
CA ASN A 105 -0.57 15.44 12.06
C ASN A 105 0.03 14.05 11.74
N SER A 106 -0.74 13.15 11.14
CA SER A 106 -0.20 11.86 10.73
C SER A 106 0.88 12.04 9.64
N ALA A 107 2.03 11.43 9.85
CA ALA A 107 3.12 11.38 8.88
C ALA A 107 2.81 10.49 7.67
N TRP A 108 1.74 9.69 7.69
CA TRP A 108 1.41 8.76 6.61
C TRP A 108 0.74 9.49 5.45
N ALA A 109 1.57 9.94 4.50
CA ALA A 109 1.18 10.84 3.42
C ALA A 109 0.36 10.17 2.31
N ALA A 110 0.72 8.95 1.93
CA ALA A 110 0.04 8.21 0.87
C ALA A 110 0.25 6.70 0.93
N THR A 111 -0.68 5.98 0.33
CA THR A 111 -0.56 4.57 0.02
C THR A 111 -1.00 4.27 -1.41
N VAL A 112 -0.54 3.16 -1.96
CA VAL A 112 -1.00 2.61 -3.24
C VAL A 112 -1.64 1.26 -2.98
N ALA A 113 -2.86 1.06 -3.46
CA ALA A 113 -3.58 -0.18 -3.18
C ALA A 113 -4.46 -0.66 -4.33
N THR A 114 -4.70 -1.98 -4.38
CA THR A 114 -5.81 -2.58 -5.10
C THR A 114 -6.91 -2.95 -4.11
N ASN A 115 -8.17 -2.85 -4.52
CA ASN A 115 -9.28 -3.32 -3.69
C ASN A 115 -9.29 -4.86 -3.67
N PRO A 116 -9.15 -5.51 -2.51
CA PRO A 116 -9.13 -6.97 -2.43
C PRO A 116 -10.41 -7.64 -2.95
N ALA A 117 -11.57 -6.99 -2.78
CA ALA A 117 -12.84 -7.49 -3.30
C ALA A 117 -12.83 -7.50 -4.84
N VAL A 118 -12.29 -6.46 -5.46
CA VAL A 118 -12.13 -6.39 -6.93
C VAL A 118 -11.14 -7.43 -7.43
N VAL A 119 -10.05 -7.68 -6.72
CA VAL A 119 -9.11 -8.76 -7.04
C VAL A 119 -9.80 -10.10 -7.01
N GLY A 120 -10.61 -10.37 -5.98
CA GLY A 120 -11.43 -11.58 -5.88
C GLY A 120 -12.41 -11.72 -7.03
N GLU A 121 -13.15 -10.65 -7.35
CA GLU A 121 -14.10 -10.60 -8.45
C GLU A 121 -13.43 -10.90 -9.80
N VAL A 122 -12.31 -10.25 -10.12
CA VAL A 122 -11.53 -10.48 -11.34
C VAL A 122 -11.03 -11.92 -11.42
N SER A 123 -10.61 -12.49 -10.29
CA SER A 123 -10.15 -13.88 -10.22
C SER A 123 -11.28 -14.86 -10.56
N VAL A 124 -12.48 -14.65 -10.03
CA VAL A 124 -13.66 -15.47 -10.32
C VAL A 124 -14.08 -15.33 -11.79
N ARG A 125 -14.08 -14.10 -12.32
CA ARG A 125 -14.37 -13.85 -13.75
C ARG A 125 -13.38 -14.56 -14.66
N SER A 126 -12.08 -14.46 -14.36
CA SER A 126 -11.02 -15.13 -15.11
C SER A 126 -11.19 -16.66 -15.10
N LEU A 127 -11.52 -17.23 -13.94
CA LEU A 127 -11.81 -18.66 -13.84
C LEU A 127 -13.03 -19.06 -14.69
N ALA A 128 -14.11 -18.29 -14.65
CA ALA A 128 -15.31 -18.55 -15.44
C ALA A 128 -15.03 -18.49 -16.95
N MET A 129 -14.21 -17.53 -17.42
CA MET A 129 -13.74 -17.47 -18.80
C MET A 129 -12.98 -18.74 -19.19
N MET A 130 -12.05 -19.18 -18.35
CA MET A 130 -11.29 -20.41 -18.62
C MET A 130 -12.19 -21.64 -18.71
N LEU A 131 -13.19 -21.76 -17.84
CA LEU A 131 -14.18 -22.83 -17.87
C LEU A 131 -15.07 -22.79 -19.14
N ALA A 132 -15.31 -21.58 -19.68
CA ALA A 132 -16.01 -21.38 -20.95
C ALA A 132 -15.11 -21.60 -22.19
N GLY A 133 -13.85 -21.94 -22.01
CA GLY A 133 -12.88 -22.12 -23.09
C GLY A 133 -12.28 -20.83 -23.64
N GLU A 134 -12.50 -19.72 -22.93
CA GLU A 134 -11.90 -18.41 -23.24
C GLU A 134 -10.57 -18.22 -22.51
N ASN A 135 -9.68 -17.41 -23.07
CA ASN A 135 -8.39 -17.09 -22.45
C ASN A 135 -8.44 -15.68 -21.81
N PRO A 136 -8.40 -15.55 -20.49
CA PRO A 136 -8.37 -14.25 -19.80
C PRO A 136 -7.03 -13.51 -19.96
N GLY A 137 -6.04 -14.13 -20.61
CA GLY A 137 -4.67 -13.65 -20.69
C GLY A 137 -3.74 -14.34 -19.68
N SER A 138 -2.45 -14.33 -20.00
CA SER A 138 -1.42 -14.94 -19.14
C SER A 138 -1.05 -14.08 -17.94
N ASN A 139 -1.38 -12.80 -17.97
CA ASN A 139 -1.12 -11.85 -16.88
C ASN A 139 -2.34 -10.94 -16.72
N VAL A 140 -3.15 -11.23 -15.71
CA VAL A 140 -4.35 -10.47 -15.36
C VAL A 140 -3.99 -9.52 -14.22
N VAL A 141 -3.98 -8.23 -14.50
CA VAL A 141 -3.58 -7.19 -13.54
C VAL A 141 -4.77 -6.33 -13.17
N VAL A 142 -5.05 -6.20 -11.89
CA VAL A 142 -5.95 -5.18 -11.33
C VAL A 142 -5.10 -3.93 -11.09
N PRO A 143 -5.36 -2.81 -11.77
CA PRO A 143 -4.56 -1.60 -11.61
C PRO A 143 -4.61 -1.09 -10.15
N PRO A 144 -3.47 -0.72 -9.56
CA PRO A 144 -3.46 -0.09 -8.25
C PRO A 144 -3.91 1.37 -8.33
N THR A 145 -4.43 1.89 -7.22
CA THR A 145 -4.89 3.26 -7.09
C THR A 145 -4.05 3.98 -6.03
N LEU A 146 -3.58 5.19 -6.34
CA LEU A 146 -2.94 6.07 -5.36
C LEU A 146 -4.01 6.70 -4.46
N ILE A 147 -3.80 6.59 -3.15
CA ILE A 147 -4.68 7.12 -2.11
C ILE A 147 -3.82 8.04 -1.23
N THR A 148 -4.11 9.33 -1.25
CA THR A 148 -3.39 10.31 -0.45
C THR A 148 -4.16 10.69 0.81
N GLN A 149 -3.45 11.03 1.87
CA GLN A 149 -4.04 11.58 3.10
C GLN A 149 -4.91 12.81 2.80
N ALA A 150 -4.44 13.71 1.92
CA ALA A 150 -5.19 14.89 1.49
C ALA A 150 -6.56 14.49 0.91
N PHE A 151 -6.58 13.53 -0.03
CA PHE A 151 -7.82 13.05 -0.64
C PHE A 151 -8.78 12.45 0.40
N LEU A 152 -8.26 11.66 1.34
CA LEU A 152 -9.07 11.07 2.42
C LEU A 152 -9.73 12.14 3.30
N ASN A 153 -8.99 13.18 3.64
CA ASN A 153 -9.46 14.28 4.48
C ASN A 153 -10.45 15.19 3.75
N GLU A 154 -10.15 15.61 2.53
CA GLU A 154 -11.00 16.48 1.70
C GLU A 154 -12.37 15.86 1.40
N ASN A 155 -12.43 14.54 1.27
CA ASN A 155 -13.66 13.80 0.95
C ASN A 155 -14.33 13.14 2.17
N ASP A 156 -13.83 13.36 3.39
CA ASP A 156 -14.28 12.78 4.66
C ASP A 156 -14.42 11.24 4.61
N ILE A 157 -13.44 10.57 3.98
CA ILE A 157 -13.41 9.10 3.82
C ILE A 157 -12.99 8.45 5.14
N LYS A 158 -13.83 7.59 5.71
CA LYS A 158 -13.61 6.97 7.03
C LYS A 158 -13.33 5.47 6.98
N ASN A 159 -13.66 4.84 5.86
CA ASN A 159 -13.59 3.39 5.70
C ASN A 159 -13.47 3.00 4.22
N MET A 160 -13.35 1.70 3.96
CA MET A 160 -13.21 1.14 2.61
C MET A 160 -14.47 1.35 1.73
N GLU A 161 -15.66 1.45 2.33
CA GLU A 161 -16.90 1.71 1.62
C GLU A 161 -16.95 3.14 1.10
N ASP A 162 -16.64 4.12 1.97
CA ASP A 162 -16.51 5.53 1.58
C ASP A 162 -15.47 5.71 0.48
N LEU A 163 -14.31 5.04 0.62
CA LEU A 163 -13.23 5.08 -0.37
C LEU A 163 -13.72 4.56 -1.73
N SER A 164 -14.39 3.42 -1.75
CA SER A 164 -14.94 2.83 -2.96
C SER A 164 -16.00 3.72 -3.61
N ALA A 165 -16.84 4.36 -2.81
CA ALA A 165 -17.87 5.28 -3.31
C ALA A 165 -17.27 6.56 -3.95
N LYS A 166 -16.11 7.00 -3.50
CA LYS A 166 -15.44 8.21 -3.98
C LYS A 166 -14.38 7.97 -5.05
N MET A 167 -13.90 6.73 -5.17
CA MET A 167 -12.87 6.33 -6.15
C MET A 167 -13.38 5.16 -7.02
N PRO A 168 -14.13 5.41 -8.09
CA PRO A 168 -14.66 4.35 -8.97
C PRO A 168 -13.57 3.42 -9.50
N GLN A 169 -12.37 3.94 -9.81
CA GLN A 169 -11.23 3.15 -10.27
C GLN A 169 -10.66 2.19 -9.19
N PHE A 170 -10.95 2.46 -7.91
CA PHE A 170 -10.63 1.56 -6.80
C PHE A 170 -11.75 0.54 -6.56
N ALA A 171 -13.00 0.94 -6.81
CA ALA A 171 -14.19 0.12 -6.61
C ALA A 171 -14.40 -0.94 -7.69
N HIS A 172 -13.89 -0.71 -8.90
CA HIS A 172 -14.14 -1.57 -10.07
C HIS A 172 -12.89 -1.74 -10.93
N ALA A 173 -12.81 -2.89 -11.63
CA ALA A 173 -11.81 -3.12 -12.66
C ALA A 173 -12.48 -3.77 -13.89
N ASP A 174 -12.33 -3.13 -15.04
CA ASP A 174 -12.80 -3.65 -16.35
C ASP A 174 -11.79 -4.65 -16.92
N VAL A 175 -11.46 -5.67 -16.12
CA VAL A 175 -10.50 -6.73 -16.44
C VAL A 175 -11.24 -8.07 -16.42
N SER A 176 -10.96 -8.94 -17.39
CA SER A 176 -11.63 -10.25 -17.55
C SER A 176 -13.16 -10.12 -17.59
N VAL A 177 -13.65 -9.26 -18.49
CA VAL A 177 -15.09 -8.98 -18.65
C VAL A 177 -15.60 -9.57 -19.97
N PRO A 178 -16.02 -10.84 -20.02
CA PRO A 178 -16.61 -11.42 -21.22
C PRO A 178 -18.03 -10.90 -21.42
N SER A 179 -18.46 -10.74 -22.68
CA SER A 179 -19.76 -10.14 -23.03
C SER A 179 -20.98 -10.92 -22.53
N TRP A 180 -20.81 -12.21 -22.21
CA TRP A 180 -21.87 -13.10 -21.73
C TRP A 180 -22.05 -13.08 -20.20
N MET A 181 -21.12 -12.46 -19.46
CA MET A 181 -21.16 -12.45 -18.00
C MET A 181 -21.81 -11.15 -17.51
N PRO A 182 -22.90 -11.22 -16.72
CA PRO A 182 -23.44 -10.03 -16.08
C PRO A 182 -22.44 -9.52 -15.02
N LEU A 183 -22.14 -8.23 -15.07
CA LEU A 183 -21.39 -7.58 -14.02
C LEU A 183 -22.30 -7.17 -12.86
N PRO A 184 -21.78 -7.12 -11.62
CA PRO A 184 -22.52 -6.53 -10.52
C PRO A 184 -22.87 -5.06 -10.82
N PRO A 185 -23.96 -4.54 -10.29
CA PRO A 185 -24.32 -3.12 -10.46
C PRO A 185 -23.18 -2.24 -9.92
N ARG A 186 -22.87 -1.19 -10.67
CA ARG A 186 -21.86 -0.17 -10.31
C ARG A 186 -22.41 0.84 -9.33
#